data_d1633aa37d391129215cd250ba0d8d56
#
_entry.id   d1633aa37d391129215cd250ba0d8d56
#
_cell.length_a   1.000
_cell.length_b   1.000
_cell.length_c   1.000
_cell.angle_alpha   90.00
_cell.angle_beta   90.00
_cell.angle_gamma   90.00
#
_symmetry.space_group_name_H-M   'P 1'
#
loop_
_entity.id
_entity.type
_entity.pdbx_description
1 polymer ?
#
loop_
_entity_poly.entity_id
_entity_poly.type
_entity_poly.pdbx_seq_one_letter_code
_entity_poly.pdbx_strand_id
1 'polypeptide(L)'
;FVNECKIEKFQIISEFLGNDFEGTTCSHPFHNLGYDYNVPMLEARFVTTEQGTGIVHCAPSHGPDDFNLCLNNGIKALETVDDDGKYTNNIALFEGTHIFKANTIVIEKLKKEKKLVFNGKLNHSYPHSWRSKAPLVHRATPQWFISMESHGLRDKALKAINKTVFYPEKGKDRLKSMIETRPDWCVSRQRVWGVPLPIFINKKDGKVLIDDEVFENIAKIYEKEGSDCWSVSYTHLQLP
;
A
#
# COMPACT_ATOMS: atom_id res chain seq x y z
N PHE A 1 -22.59 13.58 12.67
CA PHE A 1 -21.79 14.73 12.17
C PHE A 1 -22.09 16.02 12.93
N VAL A 2 -23.33 16.54 12.86
CA VAL A 2 -23.73 17.83 13.45
C VAL A 2 -23.37 17.92 14.94
N ASN A 3 -23.73 16.87 15.71
CA ASN A 3 -23.42 16.79 17.15
C ASN A 3 -21.91 16.75 17.43
N GLU A 4 -21.17 15.95 16.65
CA GLU A 4 -19.71 15.84 16.76
C GLU A 4 -19.01 17.17 16.45
N CYS A 5 -19.48 17.88 15.43
CA CYS A 5 -18.96 19.19 15.05
C CYS A 5 -19.47 20.34 15.89
N LYS A 6 -20.35 20.08 16.90
CA LYS A 6 -20.95 21.09 17.79
C LYS A 6 -21.68 22.19 17.02
N ILE A 7 -22.37 21.82 15.93
CA ILE A 7 -23.18 22.74 15.12
C ILE A 7 -24.55 22.88 15.78
N GLU A 8 -24.85 24.04 16.34
CA GLU A 8 -26.11 24.26 17.09
C GLU A 8 -27.30 24.57 16.20
N LYS A 9 -27.07 25.16 15.03
CA LYS A 9 -28.13 25.55 14.09
C LYS A 9 -27.86 24.99 12.71
N PHE A 10 -28.76 24.17 12.22
CA PHE A 10 -28.68 23.60 10.88
C PHE A 10 -30.08 23.37 10.33
N GLN A 11 -30.17 23.24 9.00
CA GLN A 11 -31.37 22.85 8.27
C GLN A 11 -31.00 21.75 7.28
N ILE A 12 -31.78 20.67 7.25
CA ILE A 12 -31.69 19.66 6.20
C ILE A 12 -32.35 20.24 4.95
N ILE A 13 -31.59 20.40 3.88
CA ILE A 13 -32.05 20.94 2.60
C ILE A 13 -32.46 19.80 1.68
N SER A 14 -31.70 18.71 1.67
CA SER A 14 -31.92 17.56 0.78
C SER A 14 -31.32 16.30 1.38
N GLU A 15 -31.80 15.16 0.93
CA GLU A 15 -31.28 13.83 1.27
C GLU A 15 -30.89 13.15 -0.05
N PHE A 16 -29.77 12.42 -0.05
CA PHE A 16 -29.22 11.72 -1.21
C PHE A 16 -28.82 10.30 -0.80
N LEU A 17 -28.89 9.38 -1.75
CA LEU A 17 -28.29 8.05 -1.62
C LEU A 17 -26.83 8.11 -2.06
N GLY A 18 -26.00 7.15 -1.58
CA GLY A 18 -24.58 7.10 -1.94
C GLY A 18 -24.34 7.01 -3.45
N ASN A 19 -25.17 6.27 -4.18
CA ASN A 19 -25.11 6.12 -5.63
C ASN A 19 -25.49 7.38 -6.42
N ASP A 20 -26.19 8.35 -5.80
CA ASP A 20 -26.48 9.63 -6.44
C ASP A 20 -25.19 10.47 -6.69
N PHE A 21 -24.10 10.09 -6.01
CA PHE A 21 -22.80 10.73 -6.19
C PHE A 21 -21.92 10.06 -7.24
N GLU A 22 -22.38 9.00 -7.89
CA GLU A 22 -21.62 8.33 -8.95
C GLU A 22 -21.25 9.32 -10.07
N GLY A 23 -19.98 9.29 -10.49
CA GLY A 23 -19.46 10.19 -11.51
C GLY A 23 -19.18 11.63 -11.04
N THR A 24 -19.46 11.96 -9.78
CA THR A 24 -19.11 13.28 -9.25
C THR A 24 -17.63 13.35 -8.86
N THR A 25 -17.09 14.57 -8.84
CA THR A 25 -15.71 14.83 -8.40
C THR A 25 -15.67 16.01 -7.43
N CYS A 26 -14.72 15.94 -6.50
CA CYS A 26 -14.44 16.99 -5.54
C CYS A 26 -13.11 17.66 -5.84
N SER A 27 -13.00 18.95 -5.58
CA SER A 27 -11.71 19.64 -5.56
C SER A 27 -10.95 19.28 -4.28
N HIS A 28 -9.65 19.07 -4.40
CA HIS A 28 -8.81 18.86 -3.22
C HIS A 28 -8.83 20.12 -2.31
N PRO A 29 -8.82 19.99 -0.97
CA PRO A 29 -8.80 21.15 -0.05
C PRO A 29 -7.68 22.15 -0.31
N PHE A 30 -6.54 21.66 -0.81
CA PHE A 30 -5.35 22.46 -1.16
C PHE A 30 -5.23 22.68 -2.69
N HIS A 31 -6.35 22.73 -3.39
CA HIS A 31 -6.37 23.15 -4.79
C HIS A 31 -5.66 24.52 -4.96
N ASN A 32 -4.91 24.71 -6.02
CA ASN A 32 -4.01 25.86 -6.25
C ASN A 32 -2.77 25.94 -5.32
N LEU A 33 -2.50 24.90 -4.54
CA LEU A 33 -1.34 24.82 -3.68
C LEU A 33 -0.48 23.54 -3.96
N GLY A 34 -0.53 23.08 -5.20
CA GLY A 34 0.16 21.87 -5.66
C GLY A 34 -0.70 20.61 -5.67
N TYR A 35 -2.01 20.71 -5.39
CA TYR A 35 -2.98 19.62 -5.42
C TYR A 35 -4.10 19.90 -6.44
N ASP A 36 -3.70 20.28 -7.66
CA ASP A 36 -4.59 20.75 -8.73
C ASP A 36 -5.20 19.60 -9.53
N TYR A 37 -5.81 18.66 -8.84
CA TYR A 37 -6.50 17.52 -9.41
C TYR A 37 -7.88 17.33 -8.79
N ASN A 38 -8.75 16.65 -9.52
CA ASN A 38 -10.07 16.29 -9.04
C ASN A 38 -10.03 14.93 -8.34
N VAL A 39 -10.77 14.83 -7.24
CA VAL A 39 -10.90 13.60 -6.44
C VAL A 39 -12.26 12.98 -6.78
N PRO A 40 -12.33 11.80 -7.41
CA PRO A 40 -13.58 11.14 -7.72
C PRO A 40 -14.26 10.63 -6.46
N MET A 41 -15.58 10.66 -6.44
CA MET A 41 -16.39 9.94 -5.45
C MET A 41 -16.63 8.52 -5.96
N LEU A 42 -16.30 7.53 -5.12
CA LEU A 42 -16.36 6.11 -5.45
C LEU A 42 -17.28 5.40 -4.46
N GLU A 43 -18.09 4.47 -4.96
CA GLU A 43 -18.88 3.59 -4.09
C GLU A 43 -17.96 2.57 -3.41
N ALA A 44 -18.12 2.37 -2.10
CA ALA A 44 -17.36 1.40 -1.34
C ALA A 44 -18.22 0.71 -0.27
N ARG A 45 -18.22 -0.63 -0.27
CA ARG A 45 -19.01 -1.44 0.67
C ARG A 45 -18.60 -1.31 2.13
N PHE A 46 -17.38 -0.87 2.40
CA PHE A 46 -16.88 -0.66 3.77
C PHE A 46 -17.30 0.69 4.35
N VAL A 47 -17.91 1.56 3.55
CA VAL A 47 -18.46 2.84 4.02
C VAL A 47 -19.90 2.64 4.46
N THR A 48 -20.20 3.04 5.69
CA THR A 48 -21.54 2.92 6.28
C THR A 48 -22.05 4.30 6.74
N THR A 49 -23.35 4.44 6.88
CA THR A 49 -23.98 5.66 7.41
C THR A 49 -24.09 5.66 8.94
N GLU A 50 -23.71 4.57 9.61
CA GLU A 50 -23.77 4.42 11.05
C GLU A 50 -22.65 5.20 11.78
N GLN A 51 -21.55 5.43 11.07
CA GLN A 51 -20.40 6.18 11.60
C GLN A 51 -20.03 7.34 10.69
N GLY A 52 -19.74 8.50 11.29
CA GLY A 52 -19.27 9.67 10.56
C GLY A 52 -20.34 10.30 9.67
N THR A 53 -19.98 10.56 8.41
CA THR A 53 -20.82 11.28 7.44
C THR A 53 -21.34 10.39 6.32
N GLY A 54 -20.94 9.12 6.24
CA GLY A 54 -21.15 8.29 5.05
C GLY A 54 -20.23 8.66 3.88
N ILE A 55 -19.33 9.63 4.05
CA ILE A 55 -18.29 10.01 3.06
C ILE A 55 -16.94 9.89 3.75
N VAL A 56 -16.05 9.09 3.17
CA VAL A 56 -14.74 8.76 3.74
C VAL A 56 -13.64 9.14 2.76
N HIS A 57 -12.57 9.77 3.27
CA HIS A 57 -11.35 9.97 2.49
C HIS A 57 -10.60 8.65 2.36
N CYS A 58 -10.28 8.25 1.12
CA CYS A 58 -9.50 7.07 0.82
C CYS A 58 -8.05 7.44 0.49
N ALA A 59 -7.10 6.73 1.11
CA ALA A 59 -5.68 6.91 0.91
C ALA A 59 -5.03 5.62 0.39
N PRO A 60 -4.89 5.44 -0.95
CA PRO A 60 -4.49 4.16 -1.56
C PRO A 60 -3.12 3.66 -1.12
N SER A 61 -2.25 4.52 -0.63
CA SER A 61 -0.91 4.16 -0.15
C SER A 61 -0.88 3.77 1.34
N HIS A 62 -2.00 3.84 2.06
CA HIS A 62 -2.02 3.75 3.51
C HIS A 62 -3.03 2.75 4.10
N GLY A 63 -3.77 2.02 3.26
CA GLY A 63 -4.69 0.98 3.69
C GLY A 63 -5.03 -0.01 2.58
N PRO A 64 -5.26 -1.31 2.88
CA PRO A 64 -5.52 -2.32 1.87
C PRO A 64 -6.88 -2.13 1.18
N ASP A 65 -7.91 -1.71 1.90
CA ASP A 65 -9.24 -1.49 1.32
C ASP A 65 -9.24 -0.29 0.38
N ASP A 66 -8.60 0.80 0.79
CA ASP A 66 -8.39 2.00 -0.01
C ASP A 66 -7.56 1.68 -1.26
N PHE A 67 -6.49 0.89 -1.09
CA PHE A 67 -5.64 0.45 -2.18
C PHE A 67 -6.43 -0.32 -3.24
N ASN A 68 -7.21 -1.32 -2.82
CA ASN A 68 -7.99 -2.15 -3.72
C ASN A 68 -9.09 -1.34 -4.44
N LEU A 69 -9.80 -0.48 -3.71
CA LEU A 69 -10.81 0.41 -4.28
C LEU A 69 -10.21 1.32 -5.36
N CYS A 70 -9.10 1.98 -5.03
CA CYS A 70 -8.42 2.90 -5.94
C CYS A 70 -7.85 2.17 -7.16
N LEU A 71 -7.21 1.02 -6.97
CA LEU A 71 -6.64 0.23 -8.06
C LEU A 71 -7.72 -0.23 -9.06
N ASN A 72 -8.86 -0.71 -8.56
CA ASN A 72 -9.99 -1.14 -9.40
C ASN A 72 -10.60 0.01 -10.21
N ASN A 73 -10.41 1.26 -9.76
CA ASN A 73 -10.84 2.47 -10.46
C ASN A 73 -9.70 3.19 -11.22
N GLY A 74 -8.58 2.51 -11.46
CA GLY A 74 -7.45 3.05 -12.23
C GLY A 74 -6.63 4.12 -11.51
N ILE A 75 -6.82 4.31 -10.21
CA ILE A 75 -6.06 5.26 -9.39
C ILE A 75 -4.84 4.54 -8.81
N LYS A 76 -3.65 5.02 -9.14
CA LYS A 76 -2.40 4.43 -8.68
C LYS A 76 -2.06 4.87 -7.25
N ALA A 77 -1.56 3.93 -6.44
CA ALA A 77 -0.93 4.24 -5.17
C ALA A 77 0.43 4.93 -5.44
N LEU A 78 0.59 6.12 -4.89
CA LEU A 78 1.84 6.88 -4.97
C LEU A 78 2.70 6.60 -3.75
N GLU A 79 4.01 6.61 -3.90
CA GLU A 79 4.92 6.61 -2.77
C GLU A 79 4.93 8.00 -2.13
N THR A 80 4.23 8.11 -1.01
CA THR A 80 3.99 9.38 -0.31
C THR A 80 4.90 9.56 0.89
N VAL A 81 5.43 8.47 1.44
CA VAL A 81 6.26 8.44 2.65
C VAL A 81 7.52 7.61 2.38
N ASP A 82 8.68 8.18 2.68
CA ASP A 82 9.98 7.53 2.55
C ASP A 82 10.29 6.53 3.68
N ASP A 83 11.49 5.94 3.66
CA ASP A 83 11.93 4.96 4.65
C ASP A 83 12.16 5.57 6.04
N ASP A 84 12.37 6.88 6.13
CA ASP A 84 12.51 7.63 7.39
C ASP A 84 11.17 8.06 7.99
N GLY A 85 10.05 7.75 7.33
CA GLY A 85 8.71 8.18 7.74
C GLY A 85 8.42 9.64 7.47
N LYS A 86 9.08 10.24 6.48
CA LYS A 86 8.86 11.62 6.04
C LYS A 86 8.12 11.64 4.71
N TYR A 87 7.36 12.68 4.48
CA TYR A 87 6.73 12.89 3.17
C TYR A 87 7.80 13.10 2.09
N THR A 88 7.60 12.42 0.96
CA THR A 88 8.47 12.53 -0.22
C THR A 88 8.28 13.88 -0.92
N ASN A 89 9.16 14.19 -1.86
CA ASN A 89 9.10 15.39 -2.70
C ASN A 89 7.84 15.46 -3.60
N ASN A 90 7.12 14.35 -3.74
CA ASN A 90 5.86 14.32 -4.47
C ASN A 90 4.69 14.94 -3.69
N ILE A 91 4.89 15.24 -2.39
CA ILE A 91 3.84 15.76 -1.50
C ILE A 91 4.07 17.25 -1.27
N ALA A 92 3.45 18.06 -2.09
CA ALA A 92 3.53 19.52 -1.98
C ALA A 92 3.18 20.01 -0.56
N LEU A 93 3.78 21.10 -0.11
CA LEU A 93 3.60 21.73 1.21
C LEU A 93 4.17 20.94 2.41
N PHE A 94 4.32 19.62 2.30
CA PHE A 94 4.65 18.77 3.44
C PHE A 94 5.94 17.96 3.26
N GLU A 95 6.65 18.12 2.14
CA GLU A 95 7.93 17.48 1.85
C GLU A 95 8.87 17.53 3.05
N GLY A 96 9.52 16.40 3.37
CA GLY A 96 10.46 16.25 4.47
C GLY A 96 9.85 16.28 5.87
N THR A 97 8.54 16.54 5.98
CA THR A 97 7.85 16.52 7.27
C THR A 97 7.61 15.08 7.71
N HIS A 98 8.01 14.73 8.93
CA HIS A 98 7.73 13.42 9.51
C HIS A 98 6.23 13.26 9.79
N ILE A 99 5.63 12.14 9.39
CA ILE A 99 4.17 11.90 9.41
C ILE A 99 3.53 12.13 10.78
N PHE A 100 4.18 11.74 11.89
CA PHE A 100 3.65 11.95 13.25
C PHE A 100 3.65 13.42 13.69
N LYS A 101 4.39 14.29 12.99
CA LYS A 101 4.38 15.74 13.21
C LYS A 101 3.45 16.47 12.25
N ALA A 102 3.02 15.82 11.19
CA ALA A 102 2.24 16.43 10.13
C ALA A 102 0.83 16.85 10.57
N ASN A 103 0.21 16.13 11.50
CA ASN A 103 -1.18 16.40 11.92
C ASN A 103 -1.42 17.86 12.27
N THR A 104 -0.56 18.44 13.13
CA THR A 104 -0.69 19.84 13.54
C THR A 104 -0.52 20.78 12.34
N ILE A 105 0.47 20.54 11.50
CA ILE A 105 0.77 21.36 10.32
C ILE A 105 -0.37 21.33 9.32
N VAL A 106 -0.94 20.13 9.06
CA VAL A 106 -2.08 19.96 8.16
C VAL A 106 -3.31 20.67 8.68
N ILE A 107 -3.61 20.55 10.00
CA ILE A 107 -4.74 21.21 10.64
C ILE A 107 -4.60 22.73 10.53
N GLU A 108 -3.44 23.29 10.81
CA GLU A 108 -3.18 24.74 10.71
C GLU A 108 -3.33 25.22 9.27
N LYS A 109 -2.83 24.44 8.32
CA LYS A 109 -2.98 24.76 6.88
C LYS A 109 -4.44 24.75 6.45
N LEU A 110 -5.22 23.72 6.83
CA LEU A 110 -6.66 23.66 6.56
C LEU A 110 -7.43 24.82 7.16
N LYS A 111 -7.07 25.25 8.39
CA LYS A 111 -7.65 26.45 9.02
C LYS A 111 -7.37 27.70 8.20
N LYS A 112 -6.12 27.88 7.78
CA LYS A 112 -5.70 29.04 6.96
C LYS A 112 -6.47 29.12 5.64
N GLU A 113 -6.67 27.99 4.99
CA GLU A 113 -7.42 27.88 3.73
C GLU A 113 -8.95 27.88 3.94
N LYS A 114 -9.45 28.01 5.19
CA LYS A 114 -10.88 27.96 5.53
C LYS A 114 -11.56 26.65 5.07
N LYS A 115 -10.85 25.56 5.10
CA LYS A 115 -11.31 24.21 4.69
C LYS A 115 -11.49 23.25 5.88
N LEU A 116 -11.31 23.71 7.10
CA LEU A 116 -11.52 22.92 8.31
C LEU A 116 -12.87 23.25 8.93
N VAL A 117 -13.74 22.25 9.06
CA VAL A 117 -15.04 22.37 9.72
C VAL A 117 -14.88 22.18 11.23
N PHE A 118 -14.24 21.09 11.64
CA PHE A 118 -14.05 20.73 13.03
C PHE A 118 -12.72 20.00 13.26
N ASN A 119 -12.19 20.11 14.46
CA ASN A 119 -10.99 19.38 14.89
C ASN A 119 -11.22 18.84 16.31
N GLY A 120 -11.02 17.55 16.50
CA GLY A 120 -11.15 16.86 17.77
C GLY A 120 -9.96 15.96 18.08
N LYS A 121 -9.96 15.38 19.28
CA LYS A 121 -8.99 14.35 19.70
C LYS A 121 -9.73 13.04 19.92
N LEU A 122 -9.19 11.97 19.41
CA LEU A 122 -9.71 10.62 19.61
C LEU A 122 -8.63 9.76 20.27
N ASN A 123 -9.00 9.09 21.35
CA ASN A 123 -8.16 8.08 21.97
C ASN A 123 -8.59 6.71 21.45
N HIS A 124 -7.67 6.00 20.81
CA HIS A 124 -7.90 4.68 20.28
C HIS A 124 -6.66 3.79 20.42
N SER A 125 -6.83 2.48 20.32
CA SER A 125 -5.72 1.54 20.25
C SER A 125 -4.98 1.72 18.93
N TYR A 126 -3.66 1.87 19.02
CA TYR A 126 -2.80 2.02 17.85
C TYR A 126 -1.82 0.85 17.74
N PRO A 127 -1.64 0.25 16.57
CA PRO A 127 -0.74 -0.88 16.39
C PRO A 127 0.72 -0.45 16.58
N HIS A 128 1.46 -1.23 17.37
CA HIS A 128 2.87 -1.01 17.64
C HIS A 128 3.69 -2.24 17.26
N SER A 129 4.93 -2.03 16.86
CA SER A 129 5.88 -3.11 16.63
C SER A 129 6.12 -3.88 17.95
N TRP A 130 5.96 -5.19 17.90
CA TRP A 130 6.19 -6.02 19.08
C TRP A 130 7.64 -5.98 19.59
N ARG A 131 8.62 -5.71 18.71
CA ARG A 131 10.05 -5.60 19.05
C ARG A 131 10.42 -4.21 19.54
N SER A 132 10.25 -3.19 18.68
CA SER A 132 10.71 -1.82 18.96
C SER A 132 9.74 -1.02 19.81
N LYS A 133 8.49 -1.50 19.97
CA LYS A 133 7.38 -0.78 20.60
C LYS A 133 7.04 0.56 19.90
N ALA A 134 7.65 0.82 18.76
CA ALA A 134 7.33 2.00 17.95
C ALA A 134 5.98 1.84 17.24
N PRO A 135 5.23 2.95 17.04
CA PRO A 135 3.99 2.91 16.28
C PRO A 135 4.25 2.47 14.84
N LEU A 136 3.34 1.68 14.29
CA LEU A 136 3.42 1.20 12.91
C LEU A 136 2.89 2.25 11.93
N VAL A 137 3.39 2.20 10.72
CA VAL A 137 2.94 3.03 9.60
C VAL A 137 2.55 2.12 8.44
N HIS A 138 1.34 2.31 7.93
CA HIS A 138 0.93 1.70 6.69
C HIS A 138 1.40 2.58 5.53
N ARG A 139 2.20 2.03 4.63
CA ARG A 139 2.67 2.70 3.42
C ARG A 139 2.80 1.73 2.25
N ALA A 140 2.55 2.19 1.05
CA ALA A 140 2.88 1.44 -0.15
C ALA A 140 4.40 1.49 -0.38
N THR A 141 5.00 0.33 -0.61
CA THR A 141 6.41 0.19 -0.98
C THR A 141 6.53 -0.74 -2.18
N PRO A 142 7.46 -0.49 -3.11
CA PRO A 142 7.73 -1.43 -4.18
C PRO A 142 8.13 -2.79 -3.62
N GLN A 143 7.50 -3.86 -4.11
CA GLN A 143 7.74 -5.23 -3.65
C GLN A 143 7.77 -6.16 -4.86
N TRP A 144 8.42 -7.31 -4.68
CA TRP A 144 8.45 -8.38 -5.66
C TRP A 144 7.48 -9.48 -5.30
N PHE A 145 6.66 -9.87 -6.29
CA PHE A 145 5.63 -10.88 -6.10
C PHE A 145 5.76 -12.00 -7.13
N ILE A 146 5.51 -13.22 -6.69
CA ILE A 146 5.21 -14.34 -7.57
C ILE A 146 3.70 -14.38 -7.74
N SER A 147 3.22 -14.17 -8.95
CA SER A 147 1.79 -14.20 -9.24
C SER A 147 1.24 -15.62 -9.08
N MET A 148 0.17 -15.75 -8.34
CA MET A 148 -0.54 -17.03 -8.18
C MET A 148 -1.38 -17.39 -9.40
N GLU A 149 -1.74 -16.40 -10.22
CA GLU A 149 -2.58 -16.60 -11.41
C GLU A 149 -1.74 -16.82 -12.67
N SER A 150 -0.57 -16.14 -12.77
CA SER A 150 0.31 -16.29 -13.94
C SER A 150 0.73 -17.73 -14.17
N HIS A 151 0.65 -18.15 -15.42
CA HIS A 151 0.97 -19.54 -15.85
C HIS A 151 0.17 -20.63 -15.10
N GLY A 152 -0.96 -20.29 -14.50
CA GLY A 152 -1.84 -21.22 -13.79
C GLY A 152 -1.19 -21.84 -12.55
N LEU A 153 -0.35 -21.09 -11.82
CA LEU A 153 0.35 -21.59 -10.63
C LEU A 153 -0.61 -22.10 -9.55
N ARG A 154 -1.69 -21.36 -9.27
CA ARG A 154 -2.73 -21.79 -8.31
C ARG A 154 -3.35 -23.13 -8.69
N ASP A 155 -3.77 -23.27 -9.93
CA ASP A 155 -4.37 -24.51 -10.44
C ASP A 155 -3.41 -25.70 -10.38
N LYS A 156 -2.13 -25.47 -10.73
CA LYS A 156 -1.09 -26.50 -10.64
C LYS A 156 -0.85 -26.93 -9.20
N ALA A 157 -0.82 -25.99 -8.28
CA ALA A 157 -0.66 -26.25 -6.85
C ALA A 157 -1.84 -27.05 -6.29
N LEU A 158 -3.08 -26.66 -6.61
CA LEU A 158 -4.29 -27.38 -6.19
C LEU A 158 -4.36 -28.81 -6.77
N LYS A 159 -3.96 -28.99 -8.03
CA LYS A 159 -3.84 -30.33 -8.65
C LYS A 159 -2.78 -31.18 -7.95
N ALA A 160 -1.64 -30.60 -7.57
CA ALA A 160 -0.59 -31.31 -6.84
C ALA A 160 -1.06 -31.72 -5.44
N ILE A 161 -1.72 -30.82 -4.70
CA ILE A 161 -2.31 -31.11 -3.39
C ILE A 161 -3.30 -32.27 -3.46
N ASN A 162 -4.15 -32.29 -4.50
CA ASN A 162 -5.12 -33.37 -4.66
C ASN A 162 -4.47 -34.75 -4.91
N LYS A 163 -3.29 -34.78 -5.51
CA LYS A 163 -2.52 -36.01 -5.78
C LYS A 163 -1.63 -36.44 -4.63
N THR A 164 -1.40 -35.57 -3.65
CA THR A 164 -0.52 -35.86 -2.50
C THR A 164 -1.29 -36.54 -1.40
N VAL A 165 -0.68 -37.54 -0.76
CA VAL A 165 -1.22 -38.20 0.43
C VAL A 165 -0.80 -37.41 1.66
N PHE A 166 -1.75 -37.12 2.54
CA PHE A 166 -1.54 -36.33 3.76
C PHE A 166 -1.74 -37.18 5.01
N TYR A 167 -0.86 -37.04 5.99
CA TYR A 167 -0.98 -37.61 7.31
C TYR A 167 -0.79 -36.49 8.35
N PRO A 168 -1.84 -36.10 9.10
CA PRO A 168 -3.23 -36.54 9.01
C PRO A 168 -3.95 -35.97 7.77
N GLU A 169 -5.00 -36.65 7.32
CA GLU A 169 -5.77 -36.29 6.11
C GLU A 169 -6.33 -34.88 6.13
N LYS A 170 -6.75 -34.39 7.30
CA LYS A 170 -7.20 -32.99 7.52
C LYS A 170 -6.19 -31.92 7.10
N GLY A 171 -4.92 -32.26 7.00
CA GLY A 171 -3.88 -31.36 6.48
C GLY A 171 -4.10 -30.96 5.04
N LYS A 172 -4.70 -31.86 4.23
CA LYS A 172 -5.04 -31.62 2.83
C LYS A 172 -6.06 -30.49 2.67
N ASP A 173 -7.16 -30.56 3.39
CA ASP A 173 -8.25 -29.56 3.29
C ASP A 173 -7.77 -28.18 3.73
N ARG A 174 -6.98 -28.14 4.81
CA ARG A 174 -6.40 -26.90 5.30
C ARG A 174 -5.45 -26.27 4.27
N LEU A 175 -4.53 -27.04 3.69
CA LEU A 175 -3.58 -26.51 2.70
C LEU A 175 -4.30 -26.08 1.42
N LYS A 176 -5.30 -26.85 0.98
CA LYS A 176 -6.14 -26.53 -0.18
C LYS A 176 -6.84 -25.19 0.03
N SER A 177 -7.56 -25.00 1.13
CA SER A 177 -8.25 -23.76 1.45
C SER A 177 -7.29 -22.56 1.51
N MET A 178 -6.09 -22.74 2.06
CA MET A 178 -5.06 -21.68 2.10
C MET A 178 -4.58 -21.30 0.70
N ILE A 179 -4.46 -22.24 -0.24
CA ILE A 179 -3.99 -21.96 -1.61
C ILE A 179 -5.11 -21.35 -2.46
N GLU A 180 -6.36 -21.78 -2.28
CA GLU A 180 -7.53 -21.25 -2.99
C GLU A 180 -7.68 -19.73 -2.81
N THR A 181 -7.44 -19.25 -1.62
CA THR A 181 -7.62 -17.82 -1.26
C THR A 181 -6.32 -17.04 -1.15
N ARG A 182 -5.16 -17.69 -1.42
CA ARG A 182 -3.87 -17.03 -1.23
C ARG A 182 -3.67 -15.90 -2.24
N PRO A 183 -3.34 -14.68 -1.79
CA PRO A 183 -2.90 -13.62 -2.68
C PRO A 183 -1.54 -13.95 -3.30
N ASP A 184 -1.09 -13.13 -4.25
CA ASP A 184 0.24 -13.22 -4.82
C ASP A 184 1.31 -13.30 -3.74
N TRP A 185 2.33 -14.11 -3.98
CA TRP A 185 3.34 -14.36 -2.96
C TRP A 185 4.43 -13.29 -2.98
N CYS A 186 4.41 -12.40 -1.96
CA CYS A 186 5.48 -11.44 -1.75
C CYS A 186 6.77 -12.16 -1.35
N VAL A 187 7.80 -12.07 -2.19
CA VAL A 187 9.10 -12.71 -1.98
C VAL A 187 10.18 -11.75 -1.49
N SER A 188 10.02 -10.44 -1.70
CA SER A 188 10.92 -9.43 -1.18
C SER A 188 10.75 -9.25 0.34
N ARG A 189 11.83 -8.83 1.01
CA ARG A 189 11.87 -8.52 2.44
C ARG A 189 12.66 -7.24 2.65
N GLN A 190 12.30 -6.48 3.68
CA GLN A 190 12.96 -5.23 4.05
C GLN A 190 14.19 -5.44 4.94
N ARG A 191 14.50 -6.68 5.27
CA ARG A 191 15.67 -7.03 6.11
C ARG A 191 16.57 -7.97 5.35
N VAL A 192 17.87 -7.79 5.53
CA VAL A 192 18.89 -8.70 4.99
C VAL A 192 18.80 -10.01 5.75
N TRP A 193 18.27 -11.04 5.09
CA TRP A 193 18.14 -12.39 5.61
C TRP A 193 17.96 -13.40 4.47
N GLY A 194 18.80 -14.42 4.45
CA GLY A 194 18.75 -15.47 3.43
C GLY A 194 19.34 -15.02 2.09
N VAL A 195 18.93 -15.69 1.01
CA VAL A 195 19.42 -15.43 -0.35
C VAL A 195 18.82 -14.12 -0.88
N PRO A 196 19.64 -13.16 -1.34
CA PRO A 196 19.16 -11.94 -1.95
C PRO A 196 18.47 -12.21 -3.30
N LEU A 197 17.56 -11.34 -3.69
CA LEU A 197 16.97 -11.36 -5.04
C LEU A 197 17.96 -10.70 -6.00
N PRO A 198 18.53 -11.45 -6.97
CA PRO A 198 19.56 -10.93 -7.85
C PRO A 198 18.95 -10.18 -9.05
N ILE A 199 18.24 -9.09 -8.75
CA ILE A 199 17.49 -8.32 -9.73
C ILE A 199 18.17 -6.97 -9.92
N PHE A 200 18.43 -6.60 -11.18
CA PHE A 200 18.95 -5.31 -11.57
C PHE A 200 17.83 -4.40 -12.06
N ILE A 201 17.86 -3.15 -11.56
CA ILE A 201 16.89 -2.13 -11.93
C ILE A 201 17.65 -0.93 -12.48
N ASN A 202 17.26 -0.47 -13.67
CA ASN A 202 17.83 0.73 -14.26
C ASN A 202 17.45 1.95 -13.41
N LYS A 203 18.44 2.68 -12.93
CA LYS A 203 18.24 3.86 -12.07
C LYS A 203 17.54 5.03 -12.76
N LYS A 204 17.57 5.11 -14.10
CA LYS A 204 16.99 6.23 -14.86
C LYS A 204 15.50 6.05 -15.12
N ASP A 205 15.08 4.86 -15.49
CA ASP A 205 13.72 4.58 -15.96
C ASP A 205 12.99 3.50 -15.14
N GLY A 206 13.64 2.94 -14.11
CA GLY A 206 13.07 1.91 -13.25
C GLY A 206 12.83 0.57 -13.92
N LYS A 207 13.32 0.35 -15.15
CA LYS A 207 13.14 -0.91 -15.85
C LYS A 207 13.99 -2.02 -15.25
N VAL A 208 13.38 -3.18 -15.14
CA VAL A 208 14.04 -4.41 -14.70
C VAL A 208 14.80 -5.03 -15.85
N LEU A 209 16.05 -5.43 -15.60
CA LEU A 209 16.82 -6.24 -16.52
C LEU A 209 16.28 -7.69 -16.45
N ILE A 210 15.75 -8.18 -17.56
CA ILE A 210 15.32 -9.58 -17.74
C ILE A 210 16.22 -10.17 -18.81
N ASP A 211 17.23 -10.94 -18.38
CA ASP A 211 18.23 -11.53 -19.25
C ASP A 211 18.67 -12.87 -18.67
N ASP A 212 18.39 -13.94 -19.40
CA ASP A 212 18.66 -15.31 -18.96
C ASP A 212 20.15 -15.58 -18.79
N GLU A 213 21.02 -15.02 -19.64
CA GLU A 213 22.47 -15.19 -19.53
C GLU A 213 23.01 -14.54 -18.25
N VAL A 214 22.52 -13.36 -17.91
CA VAL A 214 22.87 -12.67 -16.65
C VAL A 214 22.45 -13.50 -15.45
N PHE A 215 21.23 -14.04 -15.44
CA PHE A 215 20.74 -14.87 -14.34
C PHE A 215 21.54 -16.19 -14.20
N GLU A 216 21.87 -16.85 -15.30
CA GLU A 216 22.71 -18.05 -15.29
C GLU A 216 24.13 -17.76 -14.76
N ASN A 217 24.71 -16.64 -15.13
CA ASN A 217 26.01 -16.22 -14.62
C ASN A 217 25.99 -15.94 -13.12
N ILE A 218 24.92 -15.29 -12.61
CA ILE A 218 24.73 -15.08 -11.17
C ILE A 218 24.58 -16.42 -10.44
N ALA A 219 23.80 -17.34 -11.00
CA ALA A 219 23.63 -18.68 -10.42
C ALA A 219 24.97 -19.42 -10.29
N LYS A 220 25.82 -19.37 -11.31
CA LYS A 220 27.16 -19.97 -11.27
C LYS A 220 28.06 -19.31 -10.21
N ILE A 221 27.98 -17.98 -10.04
CA ILE A 221 28.73 -17.27 -8.99
C ILE A 221 28.23 -17.71 -7.62
N TYR A 222 26.92 -17.79 -7.41
CA TYR A 222 26.34 -18.25 -6.13
C TYR A 222 26.69 -19.69 -5.80
N GLU A 223 26.75 -20.57 -6.83
CA GLU A 223 27.15 -21.95 -6.65
C GLU A 223 28.61 -22.09 -6.19
N LYS A 224 29.49 -21.22 -6.71
CA LYS A 224 30.92 -21.22 -6.38
C LYS A 224 31.26 -20.50 -5.08
N GLU A 225 30.66 -19.34 -4.84
CA GLU A 225 31.08 -18.40 -3.77
C GLU A 225 30.04 -18.23 -2.65
N GLY A 226 28.84 -18.81 -2.84
CA GLY A 226 27.70 -18.56 -1.96
C GLY A 226 27.00 -17.24 -2.24
N SER A 227 25.79 -17.09 -1.72
CA SER A 227 24.94 -15.91 -1.95
C SER A 227 25.46 -14.62 -1.28
N ASP A 228 26.34 -14.73 -0.31
CA ASP A 228 26.91 -13.59 0.43
C ASP A 228 27.79 -12.70 -0.47
N CYS A 229 28.33 -13.26 -1.57
CA CYS A 229 29.09 -12.50 -2.57
C CYS A 229 28.27 -11.32 -3.14
N TRP A 230 26.95 -11.40 -3.19
CA TRP A 230 26.08 -10.31 -3.62
C TRP A 230 26.21 -9.04 -2.78
N SER A 231 26.43 -9.21 -1.48
CA SER A 231 26.55 -8.10 -0.53
C SER A 231 27.98 -7.55 -0.37
N VAL A 232 28.98 -8.35 -0.73
CA VAL A 232 30.41 -8.03 -0.47
C VAL A 232 31.12 -7.49 -1.71
N SER A 233 30.64 -7.79 -2.91
CA SER A 233 31.40 -7.58 -4.15
C SER A 233 30.65 -6.80 -5.22
N TYR A 234 30.57 -5.48 -5.06
CA TYR A 234 30.14 -4.58 -6.15
C TYR A 234 31.13 -4.52 -7.33
N THR A 235 32.36 -5.01 -7.15
CA THR A 235 33.46 -4.82 -8.09
C THR A 235 33.68 -5.96 -9.09
N HIS A 236 33.07 -7.13 -8.89
CA HIS A 236 33.30 -8.31 -9.72
C HIS A 236 32.14 -8.70 -10.64
N LEU A 237 30.97 -8.10 -10.50
CA LEU A 237 29.90 -8.27 -11.47
C LEU A 237 30.13 -7.33 -12.65
N GLN A 238 31.06 -7.67 -13.53
CA GLN A 238 31.13 -7.07 -14.85
C GLN A 238 29.94 -7.59 -15.64
N LEU A 239 28.93 -6.75 -15.79
CA LEU A 239 27.87 -6.97 -16.76
C LEU A 239 28.48 -6.83 -18.16
N PRO A 240 28.10 -7.67 -19.13
CA PRO A 240 28.53 -7.56 -20.51
C PRO A 240 28.12 -6.23 -21.17
#